data_8b1710a2274c28aaa62a0e8d5a2e64ad
#
_entry.id   8b1710a2274c28aaa62a0e8d5a2e64ad
#
_cell.length_a   1.000
_cell.length_b   1.000
_cell.length_c   1.000
_cell.angle_alpha   90.00
_cell.angle_beta   90.00
_cell.angle_gamma   90.00
#
_symmetry.space_group_name_H-M   'P 1'
#
loop_
_entity.id
_entity.type
_entity.pdbx_description
1 polymer ?
#
loop_
_entity_poly.entity_id
_entity_poly.type
_entity_poly.pdbx_seq_one_letter_code
_entity_poly.pdbx_strand_id
1 'polypeptide(L)'
;MPTRISYDGMSRLTAAGYLENGKRNNHFSTSYKYDLMGNILSLRREGLLNSGNYGTIDDLTYSYKGNQVVKIDDAAEESPSYKGAMHFRDYADEETEYTYDANGNMLTDSNKGITSIDYNVLDLPQCISTKSRVLFKENSNDTIYYTYSADGTKLRSTYKKAEYRVYPYNPETSLTSFNVETGLNVGTVGMAKPIAKRLKTKYYYCS
;
A
#
# COMPACT_ATOMS: atom_id res chain seq x y z
N MET A 1 -13.44 8.45 -25.03
CA MET A 1 -12.80 7.25 -25.61
C MET A 1 -13.85 6.19 -25.74
N PRO A 2 -14.03 5.55 -26.90
CA PRO A 2 -14.99 4.48 -27.02
C PRO A 2 -14.53 3.25 -26.22
N THR A 3 -15.38 2.74 -25.35
CA THR A 3 -15.11 1.57 -24.51
C THR A 3 -16.27 0.61 -24.65
N ARG A 4 -15.99 -0.68 -24.83
CA ARG A 4 -17.01 -1.73 -24.77
C ARG A 4 -17.06 -2.30 -23.36
N ILE A 5 -18.21 -2.18 -22.72
CA ILE A 5 -18.46 -2.65 -21.36
C ILE A 5 -19.31 -3.91 -21.39
N SER A 6 -18.97 -4.90 -20.59
CA SER A 6 -19.72 -6.15 -20.45
C SER A 6 -20.11 -6.36 -19.00
N TYR A 7 -21.29 -6.91 -18.78
CA TYR A 7 -21.83 -7.23 -17.47
C TYR A 7 -22.29 -8.69 -17.42
N ASP A 8 -22.34 -9.25 -16.24
CA ASP A 8 -22.96 -10.55 -15.99
C ASP A 8 -24.49 -10.45 -15.80
N GLY A 9 -25.14 -11.58 -15.55
CA GLY A 9 -26.58 -11.65 -15.31
C GLY A 9 -27.07 -10.94 -14.05
N MET A 10 -26.15 -10.54 -13.14
CA MET A 10 -26.42 -9.75 -11.93
C MET A 10 -26.02 -8.28 -12.10
N SER A 11 -25.79 -7.83 -13.33
CA SER A 11 -25.38 -6.47 -13.68
C SER A 11 -24.04 -6.04 -13.07
N ARG A 12 -23.15 -6.98 -12.77
CA ARG A 12 -21.80 -6.69 -12.31
C ARG A 12 -20.85 -6.55 -13.49
N LEU A 13 -19.93 -5.61 -13.45
CA LEU A 13 -18.93 -5.36 -14.49
C LEU A 13 -18.00 -6.57 -14.64
N THR A 14 -17.99 -7.24 -15.79
CA THR A 14 -17.08 -8.35 -16.06
C THR A 14 -15.90 -7.97 -16.94
N ALA A 15 -16.07 -6.99 -17.82
CA ALA A 15 -14.98 -6.48 -18.63
C ALA A 15 -15.26 -5.06 -19.15
N ALA A 16 -14.17 -4.27 -19.26
CA ALA A 16 -14.17 -3.03 -20.02
C ALA A 16 -13.02 -3.09 -21.04
N GLY A 17 -13.39 -3.18 -22.33
CA GLY A 17 -12.42 -3.28 -23.43
C GLY A 17 -12.16 -1.91 -24.05
N TYR A 18 -10.91 -1.51 -24.17
CA TYR A 18 -10.50 -0.29 -24.86
C TYR A 18 -10.64 -0.45 -26.38
N LEU A 19 -11.14 0.59 -27.05
CA LEU A 19 -11.29 0.64 -28.50
C LEU A 19 -10.44 1.79 -29.05
N GLU A 20 -9.56 1.49 -29.99
CA GLU A 20 -8.79 2.48 -30.73
C GLU A 20 -9.20 2.44 -32.20
N ASN A 21 -9.61 3.58 -32.75
CA ASN A 21 -10.13 3.67 -34.13
C ASN A 21 -11.23 2.66 -34.45
N GLY A 22 -12.11 2.38 -33.45
CA GLY A 22 -13.21 1.42 -33.58
C GLY A 22 -12.80 -0.06 -33.50
N LYS A 23 -11.50 -0.36 -33.37
CA LYS A 23 -11.00 -1.73 -33.22
C LYS A 23 -10.61 -1.98 -31.75
N ARG A 24 -10.98 -3.17 -31.27
CA ARG A 24 -10.58 -3.60 -29.93
C ARG A 24 -9.06 -3.84 -29.91
N ASN A 25 -8.40 -3.20 -28.98
CA ASN A 25 -7.05 -3.58 -28.53
C ASN A 25 -7.08 -3.75 -27.00
N ASN A 26 -6.10 -4.39 -26.46
CA ASN A 26 -6.04 -4.65 -25.02
C ASN A 26 -5.15 -3.65 -24.28
N HIS A 27 -4.94 -2.45 -24.81
CA HIS A 27 -4.00 -1.48 -24.27
C HIS A 27 -4.36 -1.00 -22.85
N PHE A 28 -5.66 -0.87 -22.54
CA PHE A 28 -6.16 -0.38 -21.25
C PHE A 28 -7.43 -1.13 -20.84
N SER A 29 -7.50 -2.42 -21.13
CA SER A 29 -8.65 -3.25 -20.81
C SER A 29 -8.61 -3.68 -19.35
N THR A 30 -9.80 -3.95 -18.79
CA THR A 30 -9.95 -4.54 -17.46
C THR A 30 -10.91 -5.72 -17.53
N SER A 31 -10.70 -6.72 -16.65
CA SER A 31 -11.64 -7.83 -16.49
C SER A 31 -11.74 -8.25 -15.03
N TYR A 32 -12.92 -8.78 -14.67
CA TYR A 32 -13.27 -9.15 -13.30
C TYR A 32 -13.95 -10.51 -13.29
N LYS A 33 -13.70 -11.28 -12.23
CA LYS A 33 -14.50 -12.48 -11.88
C LYS A 33 -15.03 -12.30 -10.46
N TYR A 34 -16.21 -12.85 -10.21
CA TYR A 34 -16.90 -12.76 -8.93
C TYR A 34 -17.35 -14.13 -8.46
N ASP A 35 -17.48 -14.26 -7.16
CA ASP A 35 -18.20 -15.38 -6.54
C ASP A 35 -19.74 -15.13 -6.55
N LEU A 36 -20.49 -16.08 -5.99
CA LEU A 36 -21.94 -15.97 -5.89
C LEU A 36 -22.38 -14.87 -4.91
N MET A 37 -21.54 -14.48 -3.95
CA MET A 37 -21.82 -13.45 -2.95
C MET A 37 -21.51 -12.04 -3.48
N GLY A 38 -20.82 -11.94 -4.61
CA GLY A 38 -20.41 -10.67 -5.21
C GLY A 38 -18.99 -10.24 -4.89
N ASN A 39 -18.21 -11.07 -4.18
CA ASN A 39 -16.80 -10.79 -3.93
C ASN A 39 -16.01 -10.92 -5.23
N ILE A 40 -15.03 -10.04 -5.43
CA ILE A 40 -14.13 -10.09 -6.59
C ILE A 40 -13.12 -11.23 -6.37
N LEU A 41 -13.16 -12.27 -7.19
CA LEU A 41 -12.19 -13.37 -7.14
C LEU A 41 -10.90 -13.07 -7.90
N SER A 42 -11.02 -12.35 -9.01
CA SER A 42 -9.86 -11.88 -9.76
C SER A 42 -10.13 -10.57 -10.49
N LEU A 43 -9.07 -9.79 -10.64
CA LEU A 43 -9.05 -8.55 -11.41
C LEU A 43 -7.79 -8.53 -12.27
N ARG A 44 -7.94 -8.31 -13.57
CA ARG A 44 -6.82 -8.09 -14.48
C ARG A 44 -6.94 -6.75 -15.16
N ARG A 45 -5.84 -5.99 -15.20
CA ARG A 45 -5.73 -4.71 -15.89
C ARG A 45 -4.57 -4.73 -16.86
N GLU A 46 -4.80 -4.15 -18.04
CA GLU A 46 -3.78 -3.95 -19.06
C GLU A 46 -3.38 -2.47 -19.11
N GLY A 47 -2.13 -2.20 -19.45
CA GLY A 47 -1.62 -0.84 -19.57
C GLY A 47 -0.26 -0.79 -20.23
N LEU A 48 0.33 0.41 -20.31
CA LEU A 48 1.66 0.62 -20.85
C LEU A 48 2.70 0.25 -19.78
N LEU A 49 3.59 -0.68 -20.10
CA LEU A 49 4.65 -1.18 -19.23
C LEU A 49 5.93 -0.36 -19.33
N ASN A 50 6.83 -0.54 -18.36
CA ASN A 50 8.16 0.11 -18.38
C ASN A 50 8.99 -0.29 -19.60
N SER A 51 8.79 -1.47 -20.16
CA SER A 51 9.39 -1.91 -21.42
C SER A 51 8.95 -1.09 -22.64
N GLY A 52 7.93 -0.26 -22.52
CA GLY A 52 7.32 0.49 -23.63
C GLY A 52 6.27 -0.30 -24.40
N ASN A 53 6.02 -1.56 -24.04
CA ASN A 53 4.98 -2.41 -24.61
C ASN A 53 3.69 -2.29 -23.80
N TYR A 54 2.56 -2.68 -24.38
CA TYR A 54 1.32 -2.86 -23.65
C TYR A 54 1.22 -4.29 -23.12
N GLY A 55 0.81 -4.43 -21.88
CA GLY A 55 0.67 -5.72 -21.21
C GLY A 55 -0.04 -5.60 -19.87
N THR A 56 0.02 -6.67 -19.09
CA THR A 56 -0.67 -6.77 -17.80
C THR A 56 0.04 -5.93 -16.74
N ILE A 57 -0.67 -4.98 -16.13
CA ILE A 57 -0.18 -4.15 -15.04
C ILE A 57 -0.66 -4.62 -13.67
N ASP A 58 -1.76 -5.38 -13.61
CA ASP A 58 -2.22 -6.13 -12.46
C ASP A 58 -2.88 -7.43 -12.92
N ASP A 59 -2.59 -8.54 -12.25
CA ASP A 59 -3.26 -9.84 -12.40
C ASP A 59 -3.57 -10.40 -11.01
N LEU A 60 -4.59 -9.78 -10.37
CA LEU A 60 -4.88 -9.97 -8.96
C LEU A 60 -5.77 -11.18 -8.73
N THR A 61 -5.39 -11.98 -7.74
CA THR A 61 -6.22 -13.06 -7.17
C THR A 61 -6.53 -12.74 -5.72
N TYR A 62 -7.79 -12.83 -5.32
CA TYR A 62 -8.27 -12.48 -3.99
C TYR A 62 -8.65 -13.74 -3.21
N SER A 63 -8.15 -13.86 -2.00
CA SER A 63 -8.50 -14.90 -1.03
C SER A 63 -9.37 -14.33 0.09
N TYR A 64 -10.41 -15.07 0.48
CA TYR A 64 -11.42 -14.61 1.44
C TYR A 64 -11.59 -15.56 2.63
N LYS A 65 -11.94 -14.98 3.77
CA LYS A 65 -12.54 -15.69 4.90
C LYS A 65 -13.94 -15.11 5.11
N GLY A 66 -14.98 -15.87 4.70
CA GLY A 66 -16.32 -15.31 4.54
C GLY A 66 -16.34 -14.24 3.44
N ASN A 67 -16.71 -13.01 3.76
CA ASN A 67 -16.70 -11.85 2.85
C ASN A 67 -15.53 -10.90 3.12
N GLN A 68 -14.57 -11.27 3.96
CA GLN A 68 -13.41 -10.47 4.27
C GLN A 68 -12.20 -10.95 3.48
N VAL A 69 -11.55 -10.05 2.74
CA VAL A 69 -10.31 -10.34 2.01
C VAL A 69 -9.21 -10.63 3.04
N VAL A 70 -8.50 -11.74 2.90
CA VAL A 70 -7.36 -12.08 3.76
C VAL A 70 -6.03 -11.99 3.05
N LYS A 71 -6.03 -12.15 1.70
CA LYS A 71 -4.83 -12.05 0.88
C LYS A 71 -5.18 -11.56 -0.52
N ILE A 72 -4.25 -10.83 -1.16
CA ILE A 72 -4.31 -10.43 -2.57
C ILE A 72 -2.95 -10.72 -3.19
N ASP A 73 -2.89 -11.67 -4.12
CA ASP A 73 -1.70 -11.99 -4.88
C ASP A 73 -1.73 -11.26 -6.23
N ASP A 74 -0.60 -10.68 -6.66
CA ASP A 74 -0.42 -10.08 -7.99
C ASP A 74 0.59 -10.88 -8.80
N ALA A 75 0.13 -11.49 -9.89
CA ALA A 75 0.97 -12.23 -10.82
C ALA A 75 1.55 -11.37 -11.96
N ALA A 76 1.39 -10.05 -11.93
CA ALA A 76 1.97 -9.17 -12.95
C ALA A 76 3.49 -9.04 -12.77
N GLU A 77 4.24 -9.32 -13.85
CA GLU A 77 5.71 -9.34 -13.81
C GLU A 77 6.34 -7.95 -13.98
N GLU A 78 5.67 -7.05 -14.68
CA GLU A 78 6.22 -5.72 -15.00
C GLU A 78 5.38 -4.58 -14.43
N SER A 79 6.06 -3.54 -13.95
CA SER A 79 5.42 -2.31 -13.48
C SER A 79 4.97 -1.43 -14.66
N PRO A 80 3.89 -0.63 -14.49
CA PRO A 80 3.47 0.33 -15.49
C PRO A 80 4.49 1.48 -15.65
N SER A 81 4.59 2.03 -16.87
CA SER A 81 5.52 3.09 -17.22
C SER A 81 5.20 4.45 -16.58
N TYR A 82 4.02 4.62 -16.03
CA TYR A 82 3.56 5.90 -15.48
C TYR A 82 2.99 5.76 -14.07
N LYS A 83 3.36 6.68 -13.21
CA LYS A 83 2.97 6.66 -11.78
C LYS A 83 1.46 6.77 -11.55
N GLY A 84 0.72 7.35 -12.50
CA GLY A 84 -0.73 7.51 -12.44
C GLY A 84 -1.52 6.23 -12.71
N ALA A 85 -0.88 5.12 -13.07
CA ALA A 85 -1.55 3.84 -13.29
C ALA A 85 -2.17 3.27 -12.01
N MET A 86 -1.65 3.66 -10.83
CA MET A 86 -2.13 3.20 -9.52
C MET A 86 -2.27 1.67 -9.47
N HIS A 87 -1.26 0.95 -9.99
CA HIS A 87 -1.22 -0.52 -9.94
C HIS A 87 -1.12 -1.00 -8.49
N PHE A 88 -1.60 -2.22 -8.26
CA PHE A 88 -1.43 -2.89 -6.98
C PHE A 88 0.07 -3.12 -6.72
N ARG A 89 0.46 -3.09 -5.47
CA ARG A 89 1.83 -3.38 -5.04
C ARG A 89 1.77 -4.45 -3.99
N ASP A 90 2.08 -5.64 -4.42
CA ASP A 90 2.19 -6.81 -3.57
C ASP A 90 3.54 -6.79 -2.84
N TYR A 91 3.56 -6.16 -1.66
CA TYR A 91 4.76 -6.05 -0.83
C TYR A 91 4.82 -7.10 0.27
N ALA A 92 3.71 -7.79 0.52
CA ALA A 92 3.59 -8.80 1.55
C ALA A 92 3.19 -10.13 0.92
N ASP A 93 4.04 -11.14 1.03
CA ASP A 93 3.70 -12.51 0.64
C ASP A 93 3.45 -13.34 1.91
N GLU A 94 2.36 -12.99 2.63
CA GLU A 94 1.96 -13.63 3.87
C GLU A 94 0.66 -14.43 3.64
N GLU A 95 0.41 -15.46 4.45
CA GLU A 95 -0.84 -16.21 4.38
C GLU A 95 -2.06 -15.33 4.74
N THR A 96 -1.87 -14.35 5.62
CA THR A 96 -2.88 -13.38 6.02
C THR A 96 -2.28 -11.97 6.01
N GLU A 97 -2.67 -11.16 5.04
CA GLU A 97 -2.20 -9.78 4.85
C GLU A 97 -3.13 -8.75 5.49
N TYR A 98 -4.41 -9.10 5.61
CA TYR A 98 -5.47 -8.23 6.13
C TYR A 98 -6.18 -8.88 7.30
N THR A 99 -6.33 -8.14 8.39
CA THR A 99 -7.10 -8.56 9.56
C THR A 99 -8.20 -7.58 9.88
N TYR A 100 -9.24 -8.04 10.59
CA TYR A 100 -10.44 -7.26 10.87
C TYR A 100 -10.90 -7.45 12.32
N ASP A 101 -11.61 -6.47 12.85
CA ASP A 101 -12.30 -6.59 14.13
C ASP A 101 -13.65 -7.32 13.99
N ALA A 102 -14.37 -7.47 15.11
CA ALA A 102 -15.67 -8.12 15.13
C ALA A 102 -16.78 -7.38 14.36
N ASN A 103 -16.60 -6.07 14.12
CA ASN A 103 -17.52 -5.23 13.34
C ASN A 103 -17.20 -5.26 11.84
N GLY A 104 -16.08 -5.89 11.44
CA GLY A 104 -15.62 -5.95 10.07
C GLY A 104 -14.70 -4.78 9.67
N ASN A 105 -14.28 -3.93 10.61
CA ASN A 105 -13.31 -2.87 10.34
C ASN A 105 -11.91 -3.45 10.20
N MET A 106 -11.14 -2.98 9.21
CA MET A 106 -9.78 -3.45 8.96
C MET A 106 -8.85 -3.05 10.11
N LEU A 107 -8.09 -3.99 10.67
CA LEU A 107 -7.09 -3.74 11.72
C LEU A 107 -5.67 -3.61 11.16
N THR A 108 -5.31 -4.43 10.16
CA THR A 108 -3.98 -4.44 9.56
C THR A 108 -4.04 -4.51 8.03
N ASP A 109 -3.01 -3.98 7.36
CA ASP A 109 -2.77 -4.10 5.93
C ASP A 109 -1.26 -4.24 5.72
N SER A 110 -0.79 -5.47 5.54
CA SER A 110 0.64 -5.77 5.39
C SER A 110 1.22 -5.14 4.12
N ASN A 111 0.46 -5.07 3.03
CA ASN A 111 0.90 -4.48 1.76
C ASN A 111 1.16 -2.97 1.88
N LYS A 112 0.39 -2.26 2.70
CA LYS A 112 0.63 -0.84 3.02
C LYS A 112 1.53 -0.63 4.23
N GLY A 113 1.93 -1.73 4.90
CA GLY A 113 2.70 -1.69 6.12
C GLY A 113 1.91 -1.10 7.31
N ILE A 114 0.57 -1.18 7.28
CA ILE A 114 -0.29 -0.78 8.39
C ILE A 114 -0.26 -1.89 9.45
N THR A 115 0.21 -1.53 10.65
CA THR A 115 0.35 -2.47 11.77
C THR A 115 -0.81 -2.45 12.73
N SER A 116 -1.55 -1.35 12.82
CA SER A 116 -2.81 -1.26 13.54
C SER A 116 -3.65 -0.09 13.07
N ILE A 117 -4.97 -0.26 13.12
CA ILE A 117 -5.96 0.81 12.98
C ILE A 117 -6.87 0.76 14.19
N ASP A 118 -6.93 1.86 14.94
CA ASP A 118 -7.86 2.02 16.05
C ASP A 118 -9.05 2.87 15.58
N TYR A 119 -10.26 2.47 15.97
CA TYR A 119 -11.50 3.12 15.60
C TYR A 119 -12.12 3.83 16.79
N ASN A 120 -12.87 4.91 16.54
CA ASN A 120 -13.66 5.59 17.55
C ASN A 120 -15.06 4.95 17.67
N VAL A 121 -15.90 5.49 18.54
CA VAL A 121 -17.28 5.01 18.79
C VAL A 121 -18.22 5.14 17.58
N LEU A 122 -17.81 5.85 16.53
CA LEU A 122 -18.53 6.00 15.26
C LEU A 122 -17.97 5.07 14.16
N ASP A 123 -17.14 4.08 14.52
CA ASP A 123 -16.41 3.22 13.57
C ASP A 123 -15.55 4.00 12.55
N LEU A 124 -15.07 5.19 12.93
CA LEU A 124 -14.16 5.98 12.11
C LEU A 124 -12.71 5.77 12.56
N PRO A 125 -11.73 5.58 11.64
CA PRO A 125 -10.33 5.41 11.99
C PRO A 125 -9.80 6.61 12.78
N GLN A 126 -9.41 6.42 14.05
CA GLN A 126 -8.89 7.46 14.93
C GLN A 126 -7.36 7.49 14.94
N CYS A 127 -6.73 6.31 14.89
CA CYS A 127 -5.28 6.18 14.90
C CYS A 127 -4.86 5.10 13.91
N ILE A 128 -3.89 5.40 13.04
CA ILE A 128 -3.30 4.44 12.11
C ILE A 128 -1.80 4.39 12.39
N SER A 129 -1.29 3.21 12.72
CA SER A 129 0.13 2.95 12.89
C SER A 129 0.68 2.23 11.66
N THR A 130 1.84 2.68 11.15
CA THR A 130 2.49 2.07 10.00
C THR A 130 3.94 1.75 10.31
N LYS A 131 4.49 0.70 9.68
CA LYS A 131 5.93 0.40 9.72
C LYS A 131 6.69 1.62 9.18
N SER A 132 7.67 2.11 9.92
CA SER A 132 8.54 3.17 9.40
C SER A 132 9.44 2.60 8.31
N ARG A 133 9.49 3.26 7.15
CA ARG A 133 10.36 2.87 6.02
C ARG A 133 11.80 3.31 6.17
N VAL A 134 12.23 3.73 7.35
CA VAL A 134 13.61 4.18 7.59
C VAL A 134 14.51 2.97 7.81
N LEU A 135 15.52 2.80 6.95
CA LEU A 135 16.39 1.63 6.79
C LEU A 135 17.17 1.16 8.04
N PHE A 136 17.12 1.87 9.15
CA PHE A 136 17.96 1.58 10.34
C PHE A 136 17.17 1.52 11.65
N LYS A 137 15.86 1.30 11.59
CA LYS A 137 15.06 1.18 12.82
C LYS A 137 14.02 0.08 12.76
N GLU A 138 14.38 -1.04 13.30
CA GLU A 138 13.45 -2.03 13.77
C GLU A 138 12.57 -1.39 14.86
N ASN A 139 11.23 -1.54 14.74
CA ASN A 139 10.25 -1.11 15.76
C ASN A 139 9.92 0.40 15.88
N SER A 140 10.10 1.23 14.87
CA SER A 140 9.47 2.55 14.87
C SER A 140 8.27 2.62 13.92
N ASN A 141 7.13 2.90 14.50
CA ASN A 141 5.93 3.14 13.73
C ASN A 141 5.72 4.64 13.50
N ASP A 142 5.46 5.01 12.26
CA ASP A 142 4.86 6.32 11.96
C ASP A 142 3.38 6.22 12.31
N THR A 143 2.79 7.31 12.84
CA THR A 143 1.40 7.29 13.30
C THR A 143 0.63 8.45 12.73
N ILE A 144 -0.58 8.18 12.30
CA ILE A 144 -1.55 9.17 11.81
C ILE A 144 -2.72 9.20 12.79
N TYR A 145 -3.05 10.39 13.29
CA TYR A 145 -4.22 10.60 14.12
C TYR A 145 -5.25 11.43 13.38
N TYR A 146 -6.50 11.05 13.48
CA TYR A 146 -7.63 11.81 12.97
C TYR A 146 -8.48 12.32 14.14
N THR A 147 -8.96 13.55 14.01
CA THR A 147 -9.93 14.15 14.93
C THR A 147 -11.22 14.41 14.16
N TYR A 148 -12.34 14.03 14.73
CA TYR A 148 -13.65 14.19 14.13
C TYR A 148 -14.54 15.06 15.03
N SER A 149 -15.53 15.72 14.43
CA SER A 149 -16.68 16.28 15.13
C SER A 149 -17.66 15.17 15.54
N ALA A 150 -18.66 15.54 16.33
CA ALA A 150 -19.67 14.58 16.81
C ALA A 150 -20.52 13.95 15.68
N ASP A 151 -20.64 14.64 14.55
CA ASP A 151 -21.34 14.16 13.34
C ASP A 151 -20.46 13.31 12.41
N GLY A 152 -19.19 13.03 12.79
CA GLY A 152 -18.26 12.24 12.01
C GLY A 152 -17.47 13.02 10.95
N THR A 153 -17.63 14.35 10.87
CA THR A 153 -16.82 15.17 9.95
C THR A 153 -15.37 15.22 10.40
N LYS A 154 -14.42 14.89 9.51
CA LYS A 154 -12.99 14.92 9.81
C LYS A 154 -12.48 16.35 9.92
N LEU A 155 -12.04 16.75 11.12
CA LEU A 155 -11.57 18.10 11.43
C LEU A 155 -10.06 18.26 11.31
N ARG A 156 -9.28 17.19 11.58
CA ARG A 156 -7.82 17.27 11.61
C ARG A 156 -7.17 15.95 11.31
N SER A 157 -6.03 16.01 10.61
CA SER A 157 -5.06 14.91 10.49
C SER A 157 -3.75 15.34 11.12
N THR A 158 -3.19 14.50 11.99
CA THR A 158 -1.90 14.74 12.65
C THR A 158 -0.96 13.60 12.34
N TYR A 159 0.20 13.89 11.74
CA TYR A 159 1.26 12.91 11.45
C TYR A 159 2.34 12.98 12.50
N LYS A 160 2.65 11.84 13.11
CA LYS A 160 3.82 11.68 13.97
C LYS A 160 4.80 10.77 13.25
N LYS A 161 5.91 11.33 12.81
CA LYS A 161 6.98 10.60 12.14
C LYS A 161 8.21 10.56 13.03
N ALA A 162 8.84 9.38 13.11
CA ALA A 162 10.15 9.27 13.78
C ALA A 162 11.20 9.98 12.90
N GLU A 163 11.82 11.03 13.43
CA GLU A 163 12.93 11.73 12.77
C GLU A 163 14.27 11.15 13.19
N TYR A 164 15.17 10.97 12.22
CA TYR A 164 16.57 10.65 12.44
C TYR A 164 17.44 11.84 12.09
N ARG A 165 18.42 12.13 12.95
CA ARG A 165 19.54 12.97 12.56
C ARG A 165 20.68 12.05 12.14
N VAL A 166 21.09 12.16 10.90
CA VAL A 166 22.36 11.62 10.43
C VAL A 166 23.44 12.57 10.92
N TYR A 167 24.31 12.11 11.80
CA TYR A 167 25.49 12.88 12.17
C TYR A 167 26.54 12.75 11.07
N PRO A 168 27.29 13.83 10.78
CA PRO A 168 28.46 13.72 9.94
C PRO A 168 29.42 12.69 10.55
N TYR A 169 30.03 11.90 9.69
CA TYR A 169 31.04 10.91 10.07
C TYR A 169 32.15 11.58 10.86
N ASN A 170 32.40 11.08 12.08
CA ASN A 170 33.57 11.42 12.85
C ASN A 170 34.53 10.22 12.88
N PRO A 171 35.71 10.29 12.22
CA PRO A 171 36.64 9.17 12.13
C PRO A 171 37.20 8.75 13.51
N GLU A 172 37.18 9.63 14.50
CA GLU A 172 37.68 9.31 15.84
C GLU A 172 36.74 8.49 16.72
N THR A 173 35.45 8.43 16.34
CA THR A 173 34.40 7.68 17.04
C THR A 173 33.83 6.52 16.24
N SER A 174 34.39 6.22 15.07
CA SER A 174 33.93 5.13 14.19
C SER A 174 34.42 3.78 14.72
N LEU A 175 33.49 2.87 14.95
CA LEU A 175 33.80 1.46 15.12
C LEU A 175 34.12 0.85 13.77
N THR A 176 35.31 0.25 13.65
CA THR A 176 35.76 -0.47 12.48
C THR A 176 34.96 -1.75 12.33
N SER A 177 34.36 -1.91 11.13
CA SER A 177 33.70 -3.09 10.57
C SER A 177 32.29 -3.39 11.05
N PHE A 178 31.33 -3.12 10.16
CA PHE A 178 30.04 -3.80 10.12
C PHE A 178 30.08 -4.77 8.94
N ASN A 179 30.09 -6.06 9.21
CA ASN A 179 29.86 -7.09 8.19
C ASN A 179 28.35 -7.19 7.97
N VAL A 180 27.87 -6.62 6.87
CA VAL A 180 26.55 -6.94 6.36
C VAL A 180 26.73 -8.21 5.53
N GLU A 181 25.92 -9.24 5.76
CA GLU A 181 25.96 -10.54 5.08
C GLU A 181 25.69 -10.49 3.57
N THR A 182 25.77 -9.35 2.93
CA THR A 182 25.61 -9.15 1.49
C THR A 182 26.92 -9.15 0.69
N GLY A 183 28.07 -9.40 1.32
CA GLY A 183 29.37 -9.49 0.62
C GLY A 183 29.88 -8.17 0.00
N LEU A 184 29.25 -7.05 0.23
CA LEU A 184 29.72 -5.72 -0.17
C LEU A 184 30.51 -5.09 0.98
N ASN A 185 31.80 -4.86 0.78
CA ASN A 185 32.62 -3.99 1.64
C ASN A 185 32.13 -2.56 1.51
N VAL A 186 31.18 -2.17 2.34
CA VAL A 186 30.81 -0.77 2.51
C VAL A 186 31.80 -0.18 3.50
N GLY A 187 32.56 0.82 3.05
CA GLY A 187 33.51 1.53 3.89
C GLY A 187 32.85 2.03 5.19
N THR A 188 33.67 2.25 6.20
CA THR A 188 33.32 2.64 7.59
C THR A 188 32.05 3.50 7.68
N VAL A 189 30.95 2.91 8.15
CA VAL A 189 29.71 3.65 8.46
C VAL A 189 29.81 4.08 9.93
N GLY A 190 29.85 5.39 10.18
CA GLY A 190 29.81 5.93 11.53
C GLY A 190 28.49 5.53 12.21
N MET A 191 28.57 4.97 13.42
CA MET A 191 27.36 4.69 14.20
C MET A 191 26.68 5.99 14.62
N ALA A 192 25.45 6.21 14.16
CA ALA A 192 24.59 7.26 14.68
C ALA A 192 24.18 6.88 16.12
N LYS A 193 24.61 7.64 17.14
CA LYS A 193 24.00 7.54 18.48
C LYS A 193 22.54 7.96 18.39
N PRO A 194 21.60 7.18 18.95
CA PRO A 194 20.20 7.60 18.98
C PRO A 194 20.08 8.86 19.85
N ILE A 195 19.71 9.97 19.24
CA ILE A 195 19.30 11.17 19.99
C ILE A 195 17.85 10.98 20.42
N ALA A 196 17.59 11.47 21.64
CA ALA A 196 16.25 11.56 22.21
C ALA A 196 15.21 12.03 21.18
N LYS A 197 14.13 11.27 21.06
CA LYS A 197 13.00 11.49 20.18
C LYS A 197 12.55 12.95 20.18
N ARG A 198 12.80 13.69 19.11
CA ARG A 198 12.05 14.91 18.84
C ARG A 198 10.97 14.56 17.82
N LEU A 199 9.77 14.34 18.30
CA LEU A 199 8.60 14.15 17.47
C LEU A 199 8.27 15.51 16.82
N LYS A 200 8.43 15.64 15.50
CA LYS A 200 7.81 16.75 14.76
C LYS A 200 6.39 16.36 14.42
N THR A 201 5.46 17.07 14.99
CA THR A 201 4.03 16.99 14.67
C THR A 201 3.76 17.98 13.55
N LYS A 202 3.38 17.51 12.35
CA LYS A 202 2.85 18.37 11.29
C LYS A 202 1.34 18.28 11.32
N TYR A 203 0.69 19.45 11.39
CA TYR A 203 -0.77 19.56 11.34
C TYR A 203 -1.17 19.89 9.90
N TYR A 204 -2.10 19.13 9.34
CA TYR A 204 -2.74 19.44 8.07
C TYR A 204 -4.23 19.64 8.33
N TYR A 205 -4.73 20.79 7.93
CA TYR A 205 -6.16 21.08 7.98
C TYR A 205 -6.75 20.66 6.64
N CYS A 206 -7.81 19.85 6.66
CA CYS A 206 -8.64 19.67 5.48
C CYS A 206 -9.51 20.91 5.32
N SER A 207 -9.33 21.63 4.22
CA SER A 207 -10.24 22.69 3.77
C SER A 207 -11.43 22.07 3.06
#